data_6bcf80fd267b7bf2f326524995485b0e
#
_entry.id   6bcf80fd267b7bf2f326524995485b0e
#
_cell.length_a   1.000
_cell.length_b   1.000
_cell.length_c   1.000
_cell.angle_alpha   90.00
_cell.angle_beta   90.00
_cell.angle_gamma   90.00
#
_symmetry.space_group_name_H-M   'P 1'
#
loop_
_entity.id
_entity.type
_entity.pdbx_description
1 polymer ?
#
loop_
_entity_poly.entity_id
_entity_poly.type
_entity_poly.pdbx_seq_one_letter_code
_entity_poly.pdbx_strand_id
1 'polypeptide(L)'
;MNLGKYGVFTFTDMLGAPELSELAKRVEDLGYSTLWYPEAFNYEAFGLGNYLLSESSSLVVASGIANMYARDPAASVMGCNTLNALSGGRFILGLGVSHAPLVSDMRGHEYKKPVATMRKYLDDMDQAWEALGGAPAEKQVMLAALGPNMSALASERTLGAFPYNITPEQAQLSRKAMGDRGAIVCEQKVCLSTNAEEARAAARAALGPYLPLPNYYKNWFSLGFDE
;
A
#
# COMPACT_ATOMS: atom_id res chain seq x y z
N MET A 1 -12.37 2.29 -11.35
CA MET A 1 -12.07 3.42 -10.38
C MET A 1 -11.06 4.36 -10.99
N ASN A 2 -11.16 5.68 -10.79
CA ASN A 2 -10.17 6.65 -11.28
C ASN A 2 -9.24 7.04 -10.12
N LEU A 3 -7.96 6.64 -10.19
CA LEU A 3 -6.95 6.95 -9.19
C LEU A 3 -6.38 8.37 -9.32
N GLY A 4 -6.70 9.07 -10.42
CA GLY A 4 -6.05 10.33 -10.77
C GLY A 4 -4.57 10.16 -11.10
N LYS A 5 -3.89 11.28 -11.33
CA LYS A 5 -2.45 11.30 -11.59
C LYS A 5 -1.62 11.42 -10.32
N TYR A 6 -2.14 12.12 -9.32
CA TYR A 6 -1.46 12.42 -8.06
C TYR A 6 -2.36 12.07 -6.89
N GLY A 7 -1.75 11.46 -5.88
CA GLY A 7 -2.35 11.20 -4.58
C GLY A 7 -1.41 11.62 -3.45
N VAL A 8 -1.88 11.49 -2.23
CA VAL A 8 -1.08 11.74 -1.03
C VAL A 8 -0.86 10.42 -0.30
N PHE A 9 0.39 10.15 0.10
CA PHE A 9 0.72 9.11 1.08
C PHE A 9 1.27 9.78 2.33
N THR A 10 0.77 9.39 3.50
CA THR A 10 1.29 9.91 4.76
C THR A 10 1.12 8.91 5.90
N PHE A 11 2.04 8.98 6.88
CA PHE A 11 1.89 8.27 8.15
C PHE A 11 0.83 8.95 9.01
N THR A 12 -0.04 8.16 9.58
CA THR A 12 -1.22 8.62 10.35
C THR A 12 -1.15 8.28 11.82
N ASP A 13 -0.19 7.46 12.24
CA ASP A 13 -0.09 6.91 13.61
C ASP A 13 -0.01 7.97 14.72
N MET A 14 0.45 9.19 14.40
CA MET A 14 0.60 10.30 15.36
C MET A 14 -0.55 11.30 15.32
N LEU A 15 -1.54 11.09 14.44
CA LEU A 15 -2.68 11.99 14.27
C LEU A 15 -3.88 11.48 15.07
N GLY A 16 -4.56 12.38 15.77
CA GLY A 16 -5.85 12.11 16.39
C GLY A 16 -7.02 12.28 15.42
N ALA A 17 -8.22 11.99 15.86
CA ALA A 17 -9.40 12.06 15.01
C ALA A 17 -9.63 13.44 14.35
N PRO A 18 -9.44 14.60 15.03
CA PRO A 18 -9.58 15.91 14.39
C PRO A 18 -8.56 16.11 13.25
N GLU A 19 -7.29 15.77 13.47
CA GLU A 19 -6.23 15.91 12.47
C GLU A 19 -6.43 14.98 11.28
N LEU A 20 -6.94 13.77 11.51
CA LEU A 20 -7.28 12.81 10.45
C LEU A 20 -8.45 13.32 9.59
N SER A 21 -9.47 13.91 10.21
CA SER A 21 -10.58 14.56 9.51
C SER A 21 -10.09 15.74 8.66
N GLU A 22 -9.27 16.61 9.24
CA GLU A 22 -8.68 17.75 8.53
C GLU A 22 -7.80 17.28 7.36
N LEU A 23 -6.97 16.25 7.56
CA LEU A 23 -6.15 15.66 6.52
C LEU A 23 -6.98 15.18 5.33
N ALA A 24 -8.05 14.40 5.56
CA ALA A 24 -8.90 13.89 4.49
C ALA A 24 -9.54 15.04 3.69
N LYS A 25 -10.14 16.01 4.37
CA LYS A 25 -10.74 17.19 3.74
C LYS A 25 -9.71 18.02 2.98
N ARG A 26 -8.55 18.26 3.57
CA ARG A 26 -7.49 19.05 2.93
C ARG A 26 -6.95 18.41 1.66
N VAL A 27 -6.76 17.07 1.66
CA VAL A 27 -6.34 16.32 0.48
C VAL A 27 -7.38 16.42 -0.64
N GLU A 28 -8.67 16.31 -0.29
CA GLU A 28 -9.78 16.44 -1.23
C GLU A 28 -9.89 17.87 -1.79
N ASP A 29 -9.86 18.88 -0.94
CA ASP A 29 -9.97 20.30 -1.31
C ASP A 29 -8.81 20.76 -2.22
N LEU A 30 -7.62 20.17 -2.05
CA LEU A 30 -6.47 20.45 -2.91
C LEU A 30 -6.55 19.71 -4.27
N GLY A 31 -7.59 18.92 -4.51
CA GLY A 31 -7.85 18.24 -5.77
C GLY A 31 -7.04 16.94 -5.97
N TYR A 32 -6.46 16.38 -4.91
CA TYR A 32 -5.88 15.04 -4.99
C TYR A 32 -6.99 13.99 -5.05
N SER A 33 -6.76 12.94 -5.85
CA SER A 33 -7.79 11.91 -6.06
C SER A 33 -7.72 10.78 -5.03
N THR A 34 -6.55 10.56 -4.41
CA THR A 34 -6.32 9.43 -3.51
C THR A 34 -5.56 9.83 -2.25
N LEU A 35 -5.94 9.21 -1.13
CA LEU A 35 -5.20 9.26 0.14
C LEU A 35 -4.79 7.84 0.53
N TRP A 36 -3.48 7.64 0.69
CA TRP A 36 -2.85 6.37 1.08
C TRP A 36 -2.30 6.47 2.49
N TYR A 37 -2.52 5.44 3.30
CA TYR A 37 -2.03 5.37 4.67
C TYR A 37 -1.51 3.97 5.01
N PRO A 38 -0.43 3.81 5.80
CA PRO A 38 0.07 2.51 6.20
C PRO A 38 -0.70 1.95 7.41
N GLU A 39 -0.81 0.62 7.49
CA GLU A 39 -1.09 -0.08 8.74
C GLU A 39 0.26 -0.36 9.42
N ALA A 40 0.72 0.57 10.25
CA ALA A 40 2.05 0.50 10.85
C ALA A 40 2.00 0.09 12.33
N PHE A 41 1.54 0.96 13.22
CA PHE A 41 1.63 0.74 14.67
C PHE A 41 0.31 0.97 15.42
N ASN A 42 -0.36 2.10 15.22
CA ASN A 42 -1.50 2.51 16.05
C ASN A 42 -2.86 2.24 15.42
N TYR A 43 -2.97 2.28 14.11
CA TYR A 43 -4.26 2.15 13.43
C TYR A 43 -4.34 0.87 12.62
N GLU A 44 -5.49 0.20 12.74
CA GLU A 44 -5.88 -0.94 11.92
C GLU A 44 -6.45 -0.44 10.58
N ALA A 45 -6.13 -1.16 9.49
CA ALA A 45 -6.37 -0.67 8.14
C ALA A 45 -7.85 -0.36 7.83
N PHE A 46 -8.78 -1.24 8.20
CA PHE A 46 -10.20 -1.04 7.84
C PHE A 46 -10.88 0.01 8.73
N GLY A 47 -10.56 0.03 10.02
CA GLY A 47 -11.09 1.02 10.95
C GLY A 47 -10.70 2.44 10.55
N LEU A 48 -9.42 2.66 10.27
CA LEU A 48 -8.94 3.96 9.79
C LEU A 48 -9.49 4.30 8.41
N GLY A 49 -9.52 3.33 7.48
CA GLY A 49 -10.08 3.51 6.15
C GLY A 49 -11.53 3.96 6.18
N ASN A 50 -12.36 3.35 7.05
CA ASN A 50 -13.74 3.76 7.24
C ASN A 50 -13.86 5.20 7.74
N TYR A 51 -13.05 5.59 8.71
CA TYR A 51 -13.05 6.95 9.24
C TYR A 51 -12.68 7.98 8.16
N LEU A 52 -11.58 7.77 7.42
CA LEU A 52 -11.15 8.68 6.37
C LEU A 52 -12.17 8.77 5.21
N LEU A 53 -12.84 7.68 4.88
CA LEU A 53 -13.92 7.65 3.89
C LEU A 53 -15.14 8.45 4.35
N SER A 54 -15.47 8.42 5.65
CA SER A 54 -16.60 9.18 6.20
C SER A 54 -16.33 10.67 6.28
N GLU A 55 -15.06 11.10 6.36
CA GLU A 55 -14.62 12.48 6.41
C GLU A 55 -14.37 13.12 5.02
N SER A 56 -14.60 12.35 3.95
CA SER A 56 -14.44 12.80 2.56
C SER A 56 -15.63 12.37 1.70
N SER A 57 -15.91 13.10 0.62
CA SER A 57 -17.05 12.87 -0.26
C SER A 57 -16.72 12.14 -1.56
N SER A 58 -15.53 12.39 -2.12
CA SER A 58 -15.10 11.88 -3.43
C SER A 58 -13.75 11.19 -3.39
N LEU A 59 -12.98 11.37 -2.30
CA LEU A 59 -11.62 10.85 -2.17
C LEU A 59 -11.60 9.31 -2.18
N VAL A 60 -10.73 8.74 -2.99
CA VAL A 60 -10.40 7.32 -2.90
C VAL A 60 -9.41 7.14 -1.76
N VAL A 61 -9.75 6.28 -0.82
CA VAL A 61 -8.91 5.97 0.35
C VAL A 61 -8.32 4.58 0.18
N ALA A 62 -7.02 4.45 0.43
CA ALA A 62 -6.31 3.20 0.21
C ALA A 62 -5.33 2.87 1.33
N SER A 63 -5.28 1.62 1.76
CA SER A 63 -4.19 1.18 2.63
C SER A 63 -2.88 1.04 1.85
N GLY A 64 -1.79 1.53 2.40
CA GLY A 64 -0.47 1.49 1.79
C GLY A 64 0.64 1.00 2.73
N ILE A 65 0.54 -0.19 3.29
CA ILE A 65 -0.34 -1.33 2.99
C ILE A 65 -0.98 -1.91 4.25
N ALA A 66 -2.10 -2.62 4.07
CA ALA A 66 -2.61 -3.53 5.08
C ALA A 66 -1.76 -4.79 5.13
N ASN A 67 -1.37 -5.19 6.33
CA ASN A 67 -0.54 -6.37 6.54
C ASN A 67 -1.37 -7.65 6.40
N MET A 68 -1.05 -8.52 5.43
CA MET A 68 -1.76 -9.78 5.23
C MET A 68 -1.71 -10.73 6.43
N TYR A 69 -0.71 -10.60 7.30
CA TYR A 69 -0.59 -11.41 8.52
C TYR A 69 -1.42 -10.87 9.69
N ALA A 70 -2.06 -9.71 9.55
CA ALA A 70 -2.90 -9.13 10.60
C ALA A 70 -4.31 -9.74 10.62
N ARG A 71 -4.74 -10.35 9.52
CA ARG A 71 -6.10 -10.91 9.36
C ARG A 71 -6.12 -12.04 8.35
N ASP A 72 -7.10 -12.93 8.46
CA ASP A 72 -7.30 -13.98 7.48
C ASP A 72 -7.88 -13.41 6.14
N PRO A 73 -7.80 -14.20 5.03
CA PRO A 73 -8.30 -13.76 3.73
C PRO A 73 -9.79 -13.45 3.71
N ALA A 74 -10.63 -14.19 4.44
CA ALA A 74 -12.06 -13.94 4.50
C ALA A 74 -12.38 -12.61 5.21
N ALA A 75 -11.70 -12.33 6.34
CA ALA A 75 -11.81 -11.04 7.03
C ALA A 75 -11.37 -9.88 6.13
N SER A 76 -10.33 -10.06 5.32
CA SER A 76 -9.89 -9.05 4.35
C SER A 76 -10.93 -8.80 3.26
N VAL A 77 -11.56 -9.85 2.75
CA VAL A 77 -12.66 -9.74 1.77
C VAL A 77 -13.85 -9.02 2.39
N MET A 78 -14.28 -9.41 3.58
CA MET A 78 -15.42 -8.79 4.27
C MET A 78 -15.16 -7.30 4.54
N GLY A 79 -13.96 -6.93 5.02
CA GLY A 79 -13.58 -5.55 5.24
C GLY A 79 -13.56 -4.73 3.95
N CYS A 80 -12.98 -5.26 2.88
CA CYS A 80 -12.95 -4.62 1.58
C CYS A 80 -14.37 -4.40 1.03
N ASN A 81 -15.22 -5.43 1.08
CA ASN A 81 -16.62 -5.35 0.66
C ASN A 81 -17.41 -4.32 1.47
N THR A 82 -17.24 -4.34 2.80
CA THR A 82 -17.92 -3.39 3.72
C THR A 82 -17.57 -1.96 3.38
N LEU A 83 -16.27 -1.62 3.29
CA LEU A 83 -15.86 -0.25 3.01
C LEU A 83 -16.30 0.20 1.62
N ASN A 84 -16.25 -0.66 0.61
CA ASN A 84 -16.71 -0.30 -0.73
C ASN A 84 -18.23 -0.15 -0.79
N ALA A 85 -19.00 -0.99 -0.11
CA ALA A 85 -20.46 -0.85 -0.02
C ALA A 85 -20.87 0.48 0.65
N LEU A 86 -20.21 0.84 1.76
CA LEU A 86 -20.53 2.04 2.53
C LEU A 86 -20.04 3.34 1.87
N SER A 87 -18.98 3.28 1.06
CA SER A 87 -18.37 4.45 0.43
C SER A 87 -18.74 4.65 -1.04
N GLY A 88 -19.57 3.77 -1.62
CA GLY A 88 -19.84 3.80 -3.07
C GLY A 88 -18.63 3.41 -3.91
N GLY A 89 -17.81 2.49 -3.43
CA GLY A 89 -16.67 1.94 -4.18
C GLY A 89 -15.39 2.77 -4.09
N ARG A 90 -15.19 3.55 -3.03
CA ARG A 90 -14.02 4.46 -2.86
C ARG A 90 -12.88 3.88 -2.02
N PHE A 91 -12.87 2.59 -1.71
CA PHE A 91 -11.79 1.96 -0.94
C PHE A 91 -10.92 1.04 -1.79
N ILE A 92 -9.61 1.13 -1.64
CA ILE A 92 -8.64 0.18 -2.19
C ILE A 92 -7.93 -0.54 -1.05
N LEU A 93 -8.01 -1.86 -1.06
CA LEU A 93 -7.22 -2.70 -0.18
C LEU A 93 -5.81 -2.87 -0.76
N GLY A 94 -4.88 -2.00 -0.36
CA GLY A 94 -3.47 -2.22 -0.62
C GLY A 94 -2.93 -3.26 0.35
N LEU A 95 -2.55 -4.44 -0.16
CA LEU A 95 -2.02 -5.57 0.61
C LEU A 95 -0.51 -5.69 0.49
N GLY A 96 0.13 -6.09 1.59
CA GLY A 96 1.55 -6.38 1.59
C GLY A 96 1.94 -7.49 2.55
N VAL A 97 3.11 -8.06 2.31
CA VAL A 97 3.73 -9.09 3.17
C VAL A 97 4.45 -8.49 4.37
N SER A 98 4.47 -7.16 4.51
CA SER A 98 5.17 -6.45 5.58
C SER A 98 6.67 -6.81 5.65
N HIS A 99 7.26 -6.79 6.83
CA HIS A 99 8.68 -7.02 7.08
C HIS A 99 8.85 -8.07 8.18
N ALA A 100 9.93 -8.85 8.11
CA ALA A 100 10.17 -9.93 9.06
C ALA A 100 10.04 -9.51 10.54
N PRO A 101 10.59 -8.37 11.01
CA PRO A 101 10.40 -7.98 12.40
C PRO A 101 8.93 -7.76 12.79
N LEU A 102 8.13 -7.12 11.93
CA LEU A 102 6.70 -6.88 12.21
C LEU A 102 5.86 -8.15 12.12
N VAL A 103 6.30 -9.13 11.33
CA VAL A 103 5.58 -10.40 11.15
C VAL A 103 6.01 -11.43 12.18
N SER A 104 7.32 -11.62 12.36
CA SER A 104 7.84 -12.68 13.24
C SER A 104 7.92 -12.21 14.68
N ASP A 105 8.52 -11.06 14.97
CA ASP A 105 8.81 -10.64 16.34
C ASP A 105 7.56 -10.06 17.01
N MET A 106 6.78 -9.25 16.27
CA MET A 106 5.57 -8.63 16.83
C MET A 106 4.35 -9.58 16.80
N ARG A 107 4.18 -10.37 15.73
CA ARG A 107 2.94 -11.16 15.51
C ARG A 107 3.13 -12.67 15.68
N GLY A 108 4.36 -13.16 15.83
CA GLY A 108 4.65 -14.59 16.00
C GLY A 108 4.39 -15.46 14.77
N HIS A 109 4.29 -14.86 13.58
CA HIS A 109 4.11 -15.60 12.34
C HIS A 109 5.46 -15.90 11.67
N GLU A 110 5.49 -16.92 10.83
CA GLU A 110 6.67 -17.26 10.05
C GLU A 110 6.73 -16.41 8.77
N TYR A 111 7.78 -15.57 8.64
CA TYR A 111 8.02 -14.77 7.43
C TYR A 111 8.88 -15.55 6.44
N LYS A 112 8.26 -16.22 5.49
CA LYS A 112 8.97 -16.98 4.44
C LYS A 112 8.23 -16.94 3.10
N LYS A 113 8.99 -17.13 2.00
CA LYS A 113 8.47 -17.25 0.63
C LYS A 113 7.40 -16.22 0.27
N PRO A 114 7.66 -14.90 0.42
CA PRO A 114 6.63 -13.85 0.41
C PRO A 114 5.74 -13.87 -0.84
N VAL A 115 6.27 -14.17 -2.02
CA VAL A 115 5.47 -14.23 -3.26
C VAL A 115 4.52 -15.42 -3.25
N ALA A 116 4.98 -16.60 -2.83
CA ALA A 116 4.14 -17.78 -2.77
C ALA A 116 3.05 -17.65 -1.69
N THR A 117 3.41 -17.05 -0.55
CA THR A 117 2.47 -16.79 0.54
C THR A 117 1.40 -15.78 0.11
N MET A 118 1.78 -14.70 -0.58
CA MET A 118 0.82 -13.74 -1.13
C MET A 118 -0.08 -14.38 -2.19
N ARG A 119 0.46 -15.20 -3.09
CA ARG A 119 -0.34 -15.92 -4.08
C ARG A 119 -1.41 -16.79 -3.41
N LYS A 120 -1.01 -17.58 -2.41
CA LYS A 120 -1.96 -18.40 -1.64
C LYS A 120 -3.02 -17.52 -0.95
N TYR A 121 -2.62 -16.41 -0.35
CA TYR A 121 -3.55 -15.50 0.30
C TYR A 121 -4.61 -14.95 -0.68
N LEU A 122 -4.19 -14.59 -1.89
CA LEU A 122 -5.11 -14.15 -2.95
C LEU A 122 -6.02 -15.29 -3.44
N ASP A 123 -5.52 -16.52 -3.53
CA ASP A 123 -6.34 -17.70 -3.87
C ASP A 123 -7.42 -17.93 -2.80
N ASP A 124 -7.05 -17.82 -1.52
CA ASP A 124 -7.99 -17.94 -0.40
C ASP A 124 -8.99 -16.77 -0.36
N MET A 125 -8.58 -15.55 -0.75
CA MET A 125 -9.52 -14.42 -0.92
C MET A 125 -10.52 -14.69 -2.04
N ASP A 126 -10.10 -15.26 -3.17
CA ASP A 126 -11.01 -15.62 -4.26
C ASP A 126 -12.05 -16.65 -3.81
N GLN A 127 -11.63 -17.67 -3.06
CA GLN A 127 -12.55 -18.64 -2.46
C GLN A 127 -13.53 -17.97 -1.47
N ALA A 128 -13.05 -17.01 -0.68
CA ALA A 128 -13.91 -16.27 0.25
C ALA A 128 -14.95 -15.42 -0.51
N TRP A 129 -14.58 -14.74 -1.60
CA TRP A 129 -15.56 -14.02 -2.43
C TRP A 129 -16.62 -14.95 -2.98
N GLU A 130 -16.25 -16.11 -3.54
CA GLU A 130 -17.21 -17.08 -4.05
C GLU A 130 -18.17 -17.56 -2.94
N ALA A 131 -17.65 -17.85 -1.75
CA ALA A 131 -18.46 -18.26 -0.60
C ALA A 131 -19.40 -17.16 -0.08
N LEU A 132 -19.07 -15.89 -0.28
CA LEU A 132 -19.83 -14.73 0.18
C LEU A 132 -20.76 -14.12 -0.90
N GLY A 133 -21.00 -14.83 -1.98
CA GLY A 133 -21.96 -14.42 -3.02
C GLY A 133 -21.33 -13.94 -4.33
N GLY A 134 -20.04 -14.16 -4.50
CA GLY A 134 -19.30 -13.87 -5.72
C GLY A 134 -18.38 -12.65 -5.61
N ALA A 135 -17.33 -12.65 -6.43
CA ALA A 135 -16.41 -11.54 -6.51
C ALA A 135 -17.02 -10.32 -7.22
N PRO A 136 -16.66 -9.08 -6.82
CA PRO A 136 -17.06 -7.91 -7.59
C PRO A 136 -16.43 -7.96 -9.00
N ALA A 137 -17.04 -7.24 -9.95
CA ALA A 137 -16.54 -7.16 -11.33
C ALA A 137 -15.08 -6.67 -11.40
N GLU A 138 -14.70 -5.76 -10.49
CA GLU A 138 -13.34 -5.30 -10.31
C GLU A 138 -12.96 -5.40 -8.84
N LYS A 139 -12.00 -6.28 -8.53
CA LYS A 139 -11.48 -6.43 -7.16
C LYS A 139 -10.63 -5.22 -6.80
N GLN A 140 -11.08 -4.44 -5.82
CA GLN A 140 -10.40 -3.23 -5.36
C GLN A 140 -9.19 -3.59 -4.47
N VAL A 141 -8.24 -4.30 -5.05
CA VAL A 141 -7.02 -4.77 -4.38
C VAL A 141 -5.79 -4.31 -5.16
N MET A 142 -4.75 -3.88 -4.45
CA MET A 142 -3.45 -3.53 -5.01
C MET A 142 -2.33 -4.15 -4.15
N LEU A 143 -1.22 -4.56 -4.74
CA LEU A 143 -0.14 -5.21 -3.97
C LEU A 143 1.07 -4.30 -3.78
N ALA A 144 1.62 -4.30 -2.57
CA ALA A 144 3.00 -3.85 -2.36
C ALA A 144 3.96 -4.77 -3.11
N ALA A 145 4.76 -4.21 -4.02
CA ALA A 145 5.63 -4.98 -4.88
C ALA A 145 6.95 -4.24 -5.14
N LEU A 146 8.04 -4.78 -4.62
CA LEU A 146 9.39 -4.25 -4.83
C LEU A 146 10.15 -5.03 -5.90
N GLY A 147 10.02 -6.35 -5.92
CA GLY A 147 10.71 -7.22 -6.86
C GLY A 147 9.84 -7.65 -8.06
N PRO A 148 10.46 -8.12 -9.15
CA PRO A 148 9.77 -8.43 -10.41
C PRO A 148 8.70 -9.53 -10.24
N ASN A 149 8.94 -10.52 -9.41
CA ASN A 149 7.99 -11.62 -9.22
C ASN A 149 6.70 -11.17 -8.52
N MET A 150 6.80 -10.25 -7.53
CA MET A 150 5.63 -9.69 -6.87
C MET A 150 4.91 -8.70 -7.78
N SER A 151 5.66 -7.93 -8.59
CA SER A 151 5.09 -7.03 -9.60
C SER A 151 4.29 -7.81 -10.66
N ALA A 152 4.83 -8.93 -11.15
CA ALA A 152 4.12 -9.82 -12.06
C ALA A 152 2.82 -10.38 -11.42
N LEU A 153 2.89 -10.84 -10.17
CA LEU A 153 1.71 -11.30 -9.44
C LEU A 153 0.66 -10.19 -9.28
N ALA A 154 1.10 -8.96 -8.99
CA ALA A 154 0.21 -7.81 -8.88
C ALA A 154 -0.57 -7.55 -10.18
N SER A 155 0.13 -7.56 -11.33
CA SER A 155 -0.52 -7.35 -12.65
C SER A 155 -1.42 -8.51 -13.08
N GLU A 156 -1.15 -9.73 -12.60
CA GLU A 156 -1.94 -10.93 -12.90
C GLU A 156 -3.27 -10.94 -12.14
N ARG A 157 -3.27 -10.51 -10.86
CA ARG A 157 -4.31 -10.83 -9.90
C ARG A 157 -5.06 -9.63 -9.31
N THR A 158 -4.55 -8.40 -9.50
CA THR A 158 -5.06 -7.19 -8.81
C THR A 158 -5.06 -5.97 -9.74
N LEU A 159 -5.47 -4.81 -9.23
CA LEU A 159 -5.42 -3.53 -9.95
C LEU A 159 -4.00 -3.12 -10.36
N GLY A 160 -2.98 -3.63 -9.67
CA GLY A 160 -1.60 -3.30 -9.95
C GLY A 160 -0.70 -3.30 -8.71
N ALA A 161 0.43 -2.61 -8.82
CA ALA A 161 1.49 -2.57 -7.84
C ALA A 161 1.59 -1.21 -7.15
N PHE A 162 1.84 -1.24 -5.84
CA PHE A 162 2.19 -0.09 -5.01
C PHE A 162 3.63 -0.26 -4.49
N PRO A 163 4.65 0.10 -5.28
CA PRO A 163 6.03 0.06 -4.83
C PRO A 163 6.36 1.27 -3.96
N TYR A 164 7.16 1.03 -2.92
CA TYR A 164 7.52 1.99 -1.88
C TYR A 164 9.03 2.17 -1.78
N ASN A 165 9.52 3.40 -1.63
CA ASN A 165 10.96 3.72 -1.56
C ASN A 165 11.75 3.18 -2.76
N ILE A 166 11.24 3.37 -3.96
CA ILE A 166 11.88 2.91 -5.19
C ILE A 166 12.48 4.06 -6.00
N THR A 167 13.42 3.73 -6.90
CA THR A 167 13.96 4.66 -7.89
C THR A 167 13.16 4.61 -9.21
N PRO A 168 13.34 5.59 -10.11
CA PRO A 168 12.73 5.54 -11.45
C PRO A 168 13.10 4.28 -12.24
N GLU A 169 14.34 3.79 -12.12
CA GLU A 169 14.81 2.55 -12.75
C GLU A 169 14.04 1.34 -12.23
N GLN A 170 13.79 1.29 -10.93
CA GLN A 170 12.98 0.24 -10.33
C GLN A 170 11.52 0.28 -10.83
N ALA A 171 10.94 1.46 -11.01
CA ALA A 171 9.62 1.59 -11.61
C ALA A 171 9.57 1.04 -13.04
N GLN A 172 10.63 1.25 -13.84
CA GLN A 172 10.78 0.67 -15.18
C GLN A 172 10.88 -0.87 -15.13
N LEU A 173 11.65 -1.42 -14.18
CA LEU A 173 11.73 -2.88 -13.98
C LEU A 173 10.38 -3.47 -13.56
N SER A 174 9.65 -2.80 -12.69
CA SER A 174 8.29 -3.19 -12.32
C SER A 174 7.37 -3.18 -13.53
N ARG A 175 7.40 -2.14 -14.36
CA ARG A 175 6.61 -2.06 -15.61
C ARG A 175 6.98 -3.19 -16.57
N LYS A 176 8.28 -3.48 -16.73
CA LYS A 176 8.75 -4.61 -17.55
C LYS A 176 8.20 -5.95 -17.07
N ALA A 177 8.17 -6.17 -15.74
CA ALA A 177 7.65 -7.40 -15.16
C ALA A 177 6.12 -7.52 -15.27
N MET A 178 5.40 -6.40 -15.24
CA MET A 178 3.95 -6.33 -15.33
C MET A 178 3.42 -6.34 -16.77
N GLY A 179 4.25 -6.02 -17.76
CA GLY A 179 3.82 -5.76 -19.14
C GLY A 179 2.88 -4.55 -19.20
N ASP A 180 1.84 -4.62 -20.01
CA ASP A 180 0.87 -3.52 -20.21
C ASP A 180 -0.32 -3.56 -19.23
N ARG A 181 -0.32 -4.49 -18.26
CA ARG A 181 -1.43 -4.70 -17.34
C ARG A 181 -1.18 -4.05 -15.98
N GLY A 182 -2.26 -3.52 -15.39
CA GLY A 182 -2.28 -2.97 -14.05
C GLY A 182 -1.58 -1.61 -13.91
N ALA A 183 -1.99 -0.88 -12.90
CA ALA A 183 -1.38 0.38 -12.53
C ALA A 183 -0.07 0.17 -11.75
N ILE A 184 0.83 1.15 -11.80
CA ILE A 184 1.96 1.29 -10.88
C ILE A 184 1.75 2.62 -10.15
N VAL A 185 1.52 2.54 -8.85
CA VAL A 185 1.34 3.71 -7.98
C VAL A 185 2.60 3.83 -7.12
N CYS A 186 3.53 4.69 -7.55
CA CYS A 186 4.80 4.88 -6.85
C CYS A 186 4.63 5.85 -5.69
N GLU A 187 5.07 5.45 -4.51
CA GLU A 187 5.29 6.41 -3.42
C GLU A 187 6.61 7.16 -3.66
N GLN A 188 6.57 8.48 -3.60
CA GLN A 188 7.71 9.35 -3.74
C GLN A 188 7.75 10.37 -2.60
N LYS A 189 8.78 10.28 -1.77
CA LYS A 189 9.02 11.29 -0.73
C LYS A 189 9.43 12.62 -1.33
N VAL A 190 8.90 13.70 -0.77
CA VAL A 190 9.22 15.07 -1.17
C VAL A 190 9.63 15.89 0.04
N CYS A 191 10.57 16.80 -0.16
CA CYS A 191 10.96 17.80 0.82
C CYS A 191 10.90 19.19 0.17
N LEU A 192 10.05 20.06 0.71
CA LEU A 192 9.92 21.42 0.21
C LEU A 192 11.02 22.30 0.84
N SER A 193 12.20 22.31 0.22
CA SER A 193 13.32 23.16 0.60
C SER A 193 14.15 23.53 -0.62
N THR A 194 14.65 24.77 -0.67
CA THR A 194 15.63 25.22 -1.66
C THR A 194 17.07 24.96 -1.18
N ASN A 195 17.25 24.56 0.08
CA ASN A 195 18.54 24.18 0.65
C ASN A 195 18.79 22.68 0.40
N ALA A 196 19.77 22.37 -0.45
CA ALA A 196 20.09 20.99 -0.82
C ALA A 196 20.62 20.16 0.37
N GLU A 197 21.30 20.76 1.34
CA GLU A 197 21.81 20.06 2.53
C GLU A 197 20.66 19.64 3.45
N GLU A 198 19.73 20.56 3.71
CA GLU A 198 18.50 20.26 4.48
C GLU A 198 17.66 19.16 3.81
N ALA A 199 17.45 19.29 2.50
CA ALA A 199 16.68 18.30 1.74
C ALA A 199 17.34 16.91 1.79
N ARG A 200 18.66 16.81 1.64
CA ARG A 200 19.40 15.56 1.75
C ARG A 200 19.40 15.00 3.18
N ALA A 201 19.50 15.86 4.20
CA ALA A 201 19.41 15.44 5.59
C ALA A 201 18.02 14.84 5.90
N ALA A 202 16.96 15.50 5.47
CA ALA A 202 15.59 15.00 5.60
C ALA A 202 15.39 13.67 4.86
N ALA A 203 15.93 13.54 3.64
CA ALA A 203 15.87 12.30 2.87
C ALA A 203 16.59 11.14 3.59
N ARG A 204 17.82 11.38 4.11
CA ARG A 204 18.55 10.36 4.88
C ARG A 204 17.81 9.93 6.14
N ALA A 205 17.24 10.89 6.87
CA ALA A 205 16.44 10.60 8.06
C ALA A 205 15.20 9.74 7.72
N ALA A 206 14.52 10.06 6.62
CA ALA A 206 13.34 9.32 6.15
C ALA A 206 13.69 7.91 5.66
N LEU A 207 14.86 7.70 5.04
CA LEU A 207 15.29 6.38 4.54
C LEU A 207 15.95 5.52 5.63
N GLY A 208 16.51 6.14 6.67
CA GLY A 208 17.27 5.46 7.72
C GLY A 208 16.59 4.19 8.28
N PRO A 209 15.30 4.21 8.66
CA PRO A 209 14.60 3.04 9.17
C PRO A 209 14.48 1.88 8.18
N TYR A 210 14.63 2.13 6.87
CA TYR A 210 14.48 1.13 5.80
C TYR A 210 15.81 0.50 5.39
N LEU A 211 16.96 1.14 5.68
CA LEU A 211 18.28 0.65 5.31
C LEU A 211 18.59 -0.75 5.82
N PRO A 212 18.23 -1.15 7.06
CA PRO A 212 18.51 -2.50 7.57
C PRO A 212 17.51 -3.55 7.08
N LEU A 213 16.45 -3.15 6.36
CA LEU A 213 15.38 -4.08 5.98
C LEU A 213 15.71 -4.79 4.66
N PRO A 214 15.81 -6.15 4.65
CA PRO A 214 16.18 -6.93 3.47
C PRO A 214 15.29 -6.69 2.24
N ASN A 215 14.05 -6.34 2.45
CA ASN A 215 13.11 -6.03 1.38
C ASN A 215 13.55 -4.84 0.53
N TYR A 216 14.25 -3.86 1.14
CA TYR A 216 14.71 -2.64 0.46
C TYR A 216 16.16 -2.76 0.02
N TYR A 217 17.11 -3.07 0.92
CA TYR A 217 18.52 -3.03 0.55
C TYR A 217 18.86 -4.04 -0.56
N LYS A 218 18.26 -5.25 -0.57
CA LYS A 218 18.48 -6.21 -1.66
C LYS A 218 17.99 -5.69 -3.01
N ASN A 219 16.91 -4.91 -3.00
CA ASN A 219 16.39 -4.28 -4.19
C ASN A 219 17.31 -3.17 -4.68
N TRP A 220 17.81 -2.30 -3.78
CA TRP A 220 18.77 -1.25 -4.11
C TRP A 220 20.11 -1.82 -4.60
N PHE A 221 20.62 -2.87 -3.94
CA PHE A 221 21.85 -3.55 -4.38
C PHE A 221 21.71 -4.13 -5.79
N SER A 222 20.55 -4.68 -6.14
CA SER A 222 20.30 -5.18 -7.49
C SER A 222 20.34 -4.10 -8.58
N LEU A 223 20.26 -2.83 -8.17
CA LEU A 223 20.35 -1.65 -9.04
C LEU A 223 21.75 -0.99 -9.01
N GLY A 224 22.69 -1.56 -8.25
CA GLY A 224 24.06 -1.04 -8.12
C GLY A 224 24.25 0.00 -7.02
N PHE A 225 23.30 0.13 -6.09
CA PHE A 225 23.46 0.96 -4.90
C PHE A 225 23.97 0.08 -3.76
N ASP A 226 25.28 -0.02 -3.59
CA ASP A 226 25.96 -0.93 -2.67
C ASP A 226 26.70 -0.25 -1.50
N GLU A 227 26.65 1.09 -1.37
CA GLU A 227 27.23 1.87 -0.26
C GLU A 227 26.26 2.95 0.27
#